data_b53b94d642b884de5bbafa404ee7a57e
#
_entry.id   b53b94d642b884de5bbafa404ee7a57e
#
_cell.length_a   1.000
_cell.length_b   1.000
_cell.length_c   1.000
_cell.angle_alpha   90.00
_cell.angle_beta   90.00
_cell.angle_gamma   90.00
#
_symmetry.space_group_name_H-M   'P 1'
#
loop_
_entity.id
_entity.type
_entity.pdbx_description
1 polymer ?
#
loop_
_entity_poly.entity_id
_entity_poly.type
_entity_poly.pdbx_seq_one_letter_code
_entity_poly.pdbx_strand_id
1 'polypeptide(L)'
;LPDVELLSVDIPTFGAAGKPVRIPFTIDSSLPRDFATTVTMQVSNGDTLTKDVRVTAMGRTYDAFNWKTTDTGDFTISVSVPRQAEETIADNNEQAAPIVIREEQLKVLVVESYPRWEYRYLRNALSRDPGVEVSCLLFHPGLEKVGGGSKDYIDLFPEAIEDLATYDVVFLGDVGLDDEQLTEEQCELLKGLIEQQASGLVFMPGLQGRQFSLQDTALEELNPVVMDESQPGGWGSRTAGHFELTERGRNSLLTKLADSGDENVQVWEDLPGFQWYAPVVRAKAGAEVLAVHSEMSNQYGRLPLLVT
;
A
#
# COMPACT_ATOMS: atom_id res chain seq x y z
N LEU A 1 23.39 24.37 -14.15
CA LEU A 1 24.01 23.73 -15.33
C LEU A 1 22.91 23.16 -16.20
N PRO A 2 23.04 23.23 -17.54
CA PRO A 2 22.08 22.58 -18.44
C PRO A 2 22.09 21.08 -18.22
N ASP A 3 20.93 20.50 -17.93
CA ASP A 3 20.80 19.09 -17.60
C ASP A 3 19.43 18.53 -17.97
N VAL A 4 19.38 17.24 -18.24
CA VAL A 4 18.18 16.46 -18.43
C VAL A 4 18.29 15.22 -17.55
N GLU A 5 17.44 15.10 -16.59
CA GLU A 5 17.48 14.03 -15.59
C GLU A 5 16.27 13.13 -15.71
N LEU A 6 16.48 11.82 -15.65
CA LEU A 6 15.41 10.87 -15.41
C LEU A 6 15.13 10.84 -13.89
N LEU A 7 14.27 11.78 -13.45
CA LEU A 7 14.03 12.08 -12.03
C LEU A 7 13.46 10.87 -11.26
N SER A 8 12.53 10.14 -11.87
CA SER A 8 11.97 8.93 -11.28
C SER A 8 11.51 7.94 -12.35
N VAL A 9 11.60 6.66 -12.02
CA VAL A 9 10.96 5.55 -12.74
C VAL A 9 10.30 4.66 -11.71
N ASP A 10 8.96 4.59 -11.74
CA ASP A 10 8.19 3.82 -10.79
C ASP A 10 7.96 2.40 -11.32
N ILE A 11 8.90 1.49 -11.03
CA ILE A 11 8.82 0.10 -11.42
C ILE A 11 8.19 -0.68 -10.26
N PRO A 12 7.02 -1.35 -10.46
CA PRO A 12 6.44 -2.22 -9.44
C PRO A 12 7.38 -3.36 -9.07
N THR A 13 7.38 -3.77 -7.81
CA THR A 13 8.22 -4.89 -7.35
C THR A 13 7.79 -6.23 -7.90
N PHE A 14 6.50 -6.37 -8.29
CA PHE A 14 5.97 -7.56 -8.93
C PHE A 14 4.83 -7.24 -9.91
N GLY A 15 4.51 -8.20 -10.78
CA GLY A 15 3.41 -8.15 -11.73
C GLY A 15 2.87 -9.55 -12.02
N ALA A 16 1.71 -9.62 -12.70
CA ALA A 16 1.11 -10.89 -13.11
C ALA A 16 1.38 -11.18 -14.59
N ALA A 17 1.71 -12.43 -14.89
CA ALA A 17 1.91 -12.90 -16.26
C ALA A 17 0.65 -12.65 -17.11
N GLY A 18 0.85 -12.15 -18.33
CA GLY A 18 -0.26 -11.85 -19.23
C GLY A 18 -1.03 -10.56 -18.92
N LYS A 19 -0.68 -9.82 -17.87
CA LYS A 19 -1.26 -8.50 -17.54
C LYS A 19 -0.29 -7.38 -17.92
N PRO A 20 -0.78 -6.19 -18.31
CA PRO A 20 0.09 -5.05 -18.57
C PRO A 20 0.62 -4.45 -17.26
N VAL A 21 1.93 -4.30 -17.17
CA VAL A 21 2.62 -3.56 -16.09
C VAL A 21 2.83 -2.13 -16.58
N ARG A 22 2.29 -1.16 -15.85
CA ARG A 22 2.50 0.24 -16.14
C ARG A 22 3.73 0.74 -15.40
N ILE A 23 4.64 1.41 -16.11
CA ILE A 23 5.91 1.92 -15.59
C ILE A 23 5.94 3.43 -15.85
N PRO A 24 5.45 4.24 -14.89
CA PRO A 24 5.53 5.69 -14.99
C PRO A 24 6.97 6.17 -14.89
N PHE A 25 7.28 7.26 -15.59
CA PHE A 25 8.55 7.94 -15.47
C PHE A 25 8.40 9.46 -15.53
N THR A 26 9.34 10.15 -14.92
CA THR A 26 9.39 11.59 -14.88
C THR A 26 10.75 12.06 -15.37
N ILE A 27 10.75 12.97 -16.35
CA ILE A 27 11.94 13.64 -16.84
C ILE A 27 11.91 15.07 -16.32
N ASP A 28 12.98 15.52 -15.67
CA ASP A 28 13.21 16.92 -15.30
C ASP A 28 14.21 17.54 -16.25
N SER A 29 13.93 18.73 -16.76
CA SER A 29 14.81 19.44 -17.70
C SER A 29 15.08 20.85 -17.26
N SER A 30 16.35 21.21 -17.15
CA SER A 30 16.82 22.57 -16.97
C SER A 30 17.23 23.27 -18.28
N LEU A 31 16.97 22.62 -19.43
CA LEU A 31 17.22 23.24 -20.74
C LEU A 31 16.19 24.34 -21.02
N PRO A 32 16.62 25.46 -21.67
CA PRO A 32 15.76 26.62 -21.88
C PRO A 32 14.75 26.47 -23.03
N ARG A 33 14.68 25.30 -23.66
CA ARG A 33 13.80 25.03 -24.80
C ARG A 33 13.15 23.66 -24.70
N ASP A 34 11.94 23.55 -25.24
CA ASP A 34 11.32 22.26 -25.49
C ASP A 34 12.11 21.48 -26.54
N PHE A 35 12.20 20.17 -26.35
CA PHE A 35 12.80 19.27 -27.35
C PHE A 35 12.06 17.93 -27.40
N ALA A 36 12.19 17.25 -28.53
CA ALA A 36 11.70 15.88 -28.68
C ALA A 36 12.86 14.91 -28.45
N THR A 37 12.56 13.82 -27.73
CA THR A 37 13.52 12.75 -27.49
C THR A 37 12.79 11.42 -27.47
N THR A 38 13.52 10.32 -27.67
CA THR A 38 12.98 8.96 -27.59
C THR A 38 13.47 8.31 -26.32
N VAL A 39 12.58 8.07 -25.39
CA VAL A 39 12.88 7.31 -24.17
C VAL A 39 12.87 5.82 -24.50
N THR A 40 13.86 5.08 -24.01
CA THR A 40 13.99 3.65 -24.24
C THR A 40 13.84 2.90 -22.93
N MET A 41 13.02 1.85 -22.94
CA MET A 41 12.93 0.88 -21.87
C MET A 41 13.47 -0.45 -22.36
N GLN A 42 14.36 -1.06 -21.60
CA GLN A 42 14.93 -2.39 -21.85
C GLN A 42 14.61 -3.33 -20.70
N VAL A 43 14.31 -4.57 -21.01
CA VAL A 43 14.06 -5.62 -20.03
C VAL A 43 15.08 -6.73 -20.20
N SER A 44 15.50 -7.37 -19.12
CA SER A 44 16.52 -8.41 -19.12
C SER A 44 16.18 -9.63 -19.97
N ASN A 45 14.93 -9.84 -20.36
CA ASN A 45 14.49 -10.88 -21.32
C ASN A 45 14.78 -10.53 -22.80
N GLY A 46 15.25 -9.31 -23.07
CA GLY A 46 15.51 -8.79 -24.41
C GLY A 46 14.42 -7.89 -24.98
N ASP A 47 13.29 -7.72 -24.31
CA ASP A 47 12.24 -6.80 -24.72
C ASP A 47 12.77 -5.36 -24.70
N THR A 48 12.43 -4.60 -25.75
CA THR A 48 12.77 -3.18 -25.85
C THR A 48 11.55 -2.40 -26.33
N LEU A 49 11.17 -1.39 -25.54
CA LEU A 49 10.10 -0.47 -25.91
C LEU A 49 10.68 0.94 -26.03
N THR A 50 10.20 1.67 -27.00
CA THR A 50 10.59 3.08 -27.21
C THR A 50 9.36 3.96 -27.22
N LYS A 51 9.54 5.20 -26.76
CA LYS A 51 8.47 6.19 -26.72
C LYS A 51 9.01 7.58 -27.03
N ASP A 52 8.41 8.21 -28.02
CA ASP A 52 8.72 9.60 -28.36
C ASP A 52 8.02 10.53 -27.38
N VAL A 53 8.79 11.39 -26.72
CA VAL A 53 8.34 12.30 -25.69
C VAL A 53 8.80 13.72 -26.02
N ARG A 54 7.90 14.68 -25.83
CA ARG A 54 8.26 16.11 -25.88
C ARG A 54 8.56 16.60 -24.49
N VAL A 55 9.82 16.87 -24.21
CA VAL A 55 10.30 17.36 -22.92
C VAL A 55 10.09 18.86 -22.84
N THR A 56 9.46 19.30 -21.74
CA THR A 56 9.14 20.72 -21.49
C THR A 56 10.37 21.47 -21.00
N ALA A 57 10.59 22.68 -21.55
CA ALA A 57 11.67 23.56 -21.14
C ALA A 57 11.54 23.95 -19.65
N MET A 58 12.65 23.91 -18.91
CA MET A 58 12.71 24.32 -17.49
C MET A 58 11.60 23.70 -16.64
N GLY A 59 11.30 22.43 -16.86
CA GLY A 59 10.16 21.79 -16.21
C GLY A 59 10.15 20.27 -16.29
N ARG A 60 9.08 19.67 -15.76
CA ARG A 60 8.89 18.23 -15.68
C ARG A 60 7.95 17.69 -16.74
N THR A 61 8.30 16.55 -17.27
CA THR A 61 7.50 15.80 -18.24
C THR A 61 7.18 14.41 -17.69
N TYR A 62 5.92 14.04 -17.70
CA TYR A 62 5.42 12.77 -17.17
C TYR A 62 4.90 11.89 -18.30
N ASP A 63 5.29 10.63 -18.30
CA ASP A 63 4.73 9.63 -19.21
C ASP A 63 4.86 8.22 -18.58
N ALA A 64 4.46 7.17 -19.32
CA ALA A 64 4.56 5.79 -18.83
C ALA A 64 4.75 4.81 -19.99
N PHE A 65 5.50 3.75 -19.74
CA PHE A 65 5.46 2.54 -20.55
C PHE A 65 4.36 1.58 -20.06
N ASN A 66 3.87 0.75 -20.97
CA ASN A 66 3.03 -0.40 -20.64
C ASN A 66 3.74 -1.64 -21.20
N TRP A 67 4.33 -2.42 -20.31
CA TRP A 67 5.00 -3.66 -20.68
C TRP A 67 4.12 -4.85 -20.33
N LYS A 68 4.16 -5.89 -21.15
CA LYS A 68 3.40 -7.11 -20.94
C LYS A 68 4.26 -8.30 -21.35
N THR A 69 4.38 -9.27 -20.45
CA THR A 69 5.02 -10.57 -20.71
C THR A 69 4.12 -11.71 -20.23
N THR A 70 4.27 -12.87 -20.84
CA THR A 70 3.69 -14.13 -20.35
C THR A 70 4.69 -14.98 -19.58
N ASP A 71 5.98 -14.60 -19.63
CA ASP A 71 7.05 -15.31 -18.94
C ASP A 71 7.07 -14.92 -17.47
N THR A 72 7.25 -15.89 -16.62
CA THR A 72 7.38 -15.70 -15.15
C THR A 72 8.85 -15.71 -14.74
N GLY A 73 9.15 -15.05 -13.61
CA GLY A 73 10.49 -15.00 -13.04
C GLY A 73 10.94 -13.58 -12.70
N ASP A 74 12.23 -13.46 -12.44
CA ASP A 74 12.86 -12.21 -12.08
C ASP A 74 13.36 -11.48 -13.32
N PHE A 75 12.95 -10.24 -13.48
CA PHE A 75 13.38 -9.36 -14.56
C PHE A 75 13.98 -8.08 -13.99
N THR A 76 14.87 -7.47 -14.76
CA THR A 76 15.35 -6.11 -14.51
C THR A 76 14.87 -5.21 -15.64
N ILE A 77 14.24 -4.11 -15.29
CA ILE A 77 13.80 -3.08 -16.23
C ILE A 77 14.74 -1.89 -16.09
N SER A 78 15.28 -1.43 -17.21
CA SER A 78 16.06 -0.19 -17.32
C SER A 78 15.34 0.79 -18.23
N VAL A 79 15.22 2.03 -17.80
CA VAL A 79 14.68 3.13 -18.60
C VAL A 79 15.77 4.18 -18.79
N SER A 80 15.96 4.64 -20.01
CA SER A 80 17.01 5.61 -20.36
C SER A 80 16.51 6.70 -21.28
N VAL A 81 17.06 7.90 -21.08
CA VAL A 81 16.87 9.08 -21.92
C VAL A 81 18.21 9.38 -22.63
N PRO A 82 18.24 9.55 -23.96
CA PRO A 82 19.47 9.88 -24.67
C PRO A 82 20.04 11.23 -24.22
N ARG A 83 21.36 11.26 -24.04
CA ARG A 83 22.10 12.47 -23.70
C ARG A 83 21.85 13.58 -24.75
N GLN A 84 21.57 14.77 -24.26
CA GLN A 84 21.45 15.96 -25.12
C GLN A 84 22.82 16.65 -25.32
N ALA A 85 23.00 17.32 -26.45
CA ALA A 85 24.30 17.94 -26.80
C ALA A 85 24.77 19.01 -25.81
N GLU A 86 23.83 19.67 -25.13
CA GLU A 86 24.08 20.76 -24.18
C GLU A 86 24.18 20.28 -22.72
N GLU A 87 24.02 19.01 -22.48
CA GLU A 87 23.93 18.39 -21.16
C GLU A 87 25.31 18.17 -20.55
N THR A 88 25.41 18.54 -19.28
CA THR A 88 26.69 18.48 -18.54
C THR A 88 26.85 17.17 -17.77
N ILE A 89 25.75 16.62 -17.26
CA ILE A 89 25.70 15.36 -16.48
C ILE A 89 24.96 14.32 -17.34
N ALA A 90 25.46 13.11 -17.43
CA ALA A 90 24.83 12.05 -18.22
C ALA A 90 24.55 10.77 -17.38
N ASP A 91 25.07 10.71 -16.17
CA ASP A 91 24.96 9.52 -15.32
C ASP A 91 23.57 9.41 -14.65
N ASN A 92 22.74 10.48 -14.73
CA ASN A 92 21.37 10.55 -14.20
C ASN A 92 20.29 10.31 -15.27
N ASN A 93 20.69 9.88 -16.47
CA ASN A 93 19.78 9.64 -17.60
C ASN A 93 19.24 8.20 -17.66
N GLU A 94 19.62 7.36 -16.73
CA GLU A 94 19.19 5.94 -16.68
C GLU A 94 18.86 5.54 -15.24
N GLN A 95 17.75 4.80 -15.11
CA GLN A 95 17.37 4.12 -13.87
C GLN A 95 16.95 2.69 -14.15
N ALA A 96 17.32 1.77 -13.25
CA ALA A 96 16.95 0.38 -13.36
C ALA A 96 16.49 -0.17 -12.01
N ALA A 97 15.47 -1.05 -12.04
CA ALA A 97 15.02 -1.77 -10.87
C ALA A 97 14.52 -3.18 -11.23
N PRO A 98 14.55 -4.11 -10.27
CA PRO A 98 14.03 -5.46 -10.45
C PRO A 98 12.50 -5.48 -10.37
N ILE A 99 11.90 -6.42 -11.10
CA ILE A 99 10.48 -6.79 -11.02
C ILE A 99 10.37 -8.32 -11.07
N VAL A 100 9.46 -8.88 -10.28
CA VAL A 100 9.13 -10.31 -10.30
C VAL A 100 7.79 -10.51 -11.00
N ILE A 101 7.74 -11.35 -12.04
CA ILE A 101 6.49 -11.71 -12.70
C ILE A 101 6.04 -13.09 -12.22
N ARG A 102 4.80 -13.17 -11.70
CA ARG A 102 4.18 -14.38 -11.19
C ARG A 102 3.01 -14.83 -12.07
N GLU A 103 2.68 -16.12 -12.02
CA GLU A 103 1.49 -16.65 -12.74
C GLU A 103 0.19 -16.11 -12.13
N GLU A 104 0.14 -16.00 -10.81
CA GLU A 104 -1.05 -15.59 -10.05
C GLU A 104 -0.87 -14.21 -9.43
N GLN A 105 -1.97 -13.46 -9.38
CA GLN A 105 -2.04 -12.20 -8.64
C GLN A 105 -2.25 -12.50 -7.16
N LEU A 106 -1.73 -11.64 -6.29
CA LEU A 106 -2.09 -11.63 -4.88
C LEU A 106 -3.56 -11.23 -4.74
N LYS A 107 -4.35 -12.07 -4.10
CA LYS A 107 -5.77 -11.80 -3.86
C LYS A 107 -5.95 -11.15 -2.50
N VAL A 108 -6.54 -9.97 -2.51
CA VAL A 108 -6.75 -9.15 -1.31
C VAL A 108 -8.23 -8.92 -1.10
N LEU A 109 -8.71 -9.23 0.10
CA LEU A 109 -10.06 -8.88 0.56
C LEU A 109 -10.00 -7.64 1.47
N VAL A 110 -10.79 -6.62 1.15
CA VAL A 110 -10.95 -5.42 2.00
C VAL A 110 -12.38 -5.37 2.50
N VAL A 111 -12.56 -5.49 3.81
CA VAL A 111 -13.87 -5.45 4.47
C VAL A 111 -14.00 -4.13 5.23
N GLU A 112 -15.04 -3.35 4.95
CA GLU A 112 -15.21 -2.02 5.56
C GLU A 112 -16.69 -1.70 5.81
N SER A 113 -16.98 -0.92 6.86
CA SER A 113 -18.36 -0.51 7.17
C SER A 113 -18.86 0.61 6.29
N TYR A 114 -18.02 1.58 5.95
CA TYR A 114 -18.39 2.72 5.11
C TYR A 114 -17.18 3.27 4.34
N PRO A 115 -17.38 4.02 3.23
CA PRO A 115 -16.29 4.45 2.34
C PRO A 115 -15.50 5.63 2.90
N ARG A 116 -14.80 5.45 4.03
CA ARG A 116 -13.88 6.44 4.60
C ARG A 116 -12.64 6.65 3.74
N TRP A 117 -11.84 7.68 4.05
CA TRP A 117 -10.69 8.05 3.23
C TRP A 117 -9.62 6.95 3.19
N GLU A 118 -9.32 6.32 4.32
CA GLU A 118 -8.35 5.22 4.44
C GLU A 118 -8.71 4.07 3.51
N TYR A 119 -9.98 3.65 3.52
CA TYR A 119 -10.51 2.63 2.62
C TYR A 119 -10.33 3.04 1.15
N ARG A 120 -10.66 4.29 0.79
CA ARG A 120 -10.56 4.76 -0.59
C ARG A 120 -9.12 4.77 -1.09
N TYR A 121 -8.19 5.23 -0.26
CA TYR A 121 -6.76 5.23 -0.61
C TYR A 121 -6.22 3.81 -0.72
N LEU A 122 -6.51 2.93 0.24
CA LEU A 122 -6.09 1.54 0.22
C LEU A 122 -6.61 0.83 -1.04
N ARG A 123 -7.92 0.88 -1.29
CA ARG A 123 -8.53 0.28 -2.47
C ARG A 123 -7.89 0.80 -3.76
N ASN A 124 -7.70 2.11 -3.87
CA ASN A 124 -7.12 2.72 -5.06
C ASN A 124 -5.64 2.33 -5.26
N ALA A 125 -4.89 2.16 -4.20
CA ALA A 125 -3.50 1.69 -4.27
C ALA A 125 -3.46 0.23 -4.75
N LEU A 126 -4.24 -0.65 -4.10
CA LEU A 126 -4.31 -2.07 -4.46
C LEU A 126 -4.82 -2.29 -5.90
N SER A 127 -5.89 -1.59 -6.32
CA SER A 127 -6.47 -1.77 -7.64
C SER A 127 -5.59 -1.25 -8.80
N ARG A 128 -4.59 -0.43 -8.51
CA ARG A 128 -3.61 0.06 -9.49
C ARG A 128 -2.42 -0.87 -9.66
N ASP A 129 -2.19 -1.74 -8.68
CA ASP A 129 -1.09 -2.69 -8.75
C ASP A 129 -1.47 -3.86 -9.67
N PRO A 130 -0.72 -4.09 -10.75
CA PRO A 130 -1.02 -5.18 -11.69
C PRO A 130 -0.83 -6.57 -11.10
N GLY A 131 -0.08 -6.69 -10.00
CA GLY A 131 0.13 -7.93 -9.26
C GLY A 131 -0.93 -8.24 -8.22
N VAL A 132 -1.96 -7.38 -8.07
CA VAL A 132 -3.00 -7.52 -7.05
C VAL A 132 -4.37 -7.63 -7.69
N GLU A 133 -5.15 -8.59 -7.22
CA GLU A 133 -6.59 -8.70 -7.43
C GLU A 133 -7.30 -8.33 -6.14
N VAL A 134 -8.01 -7.20 -6.13
CA VAL A 134 -8.70 -6.70 -4.95
C VAL A 134 -10.18 -7.03 -5.01
N SER A 135 -10.72 -7.58 -3.91
CA SER A 135 -12.15 -7.72 -3.65
C SER A 135 -12.52 -6.83 -2.47
N CYS A 136 -13.62 -6.09 -2.58
CA CYS A 136 -14.10 -5.19 -1.53
C CYS A 136 -15.49 -5.59 -1.07
N LEU A 137 -15.68 -5.70 0.23
CA LEU A 137 -16.97 -5.81 0.88
C LEU A 137 -17.23 -4.53 1.67
N LEU A 138 -18.31 -3.82 1.34
CA LEU A 138 -18.67 -2.56 1.98
C LEU A 138 -20.09 -2.64 2.57
N PHE A 139 -20.20 -2.65 3.89
CA PHE A 139 -21.47 -2.70 4.64
C PHE A 139 -22.16 -1.32 4.71
N HIS A 140 -22.30 -0.63 3.60
CA HIS A 140 -22.92 0.69 3.62
C HIS A 140 -24.44 0.59 3.42
N PRO A 141 -25.27 0.96 4.43
CA PRO A 141 -26.71 0.90 4.29
C PRO A 141 -27.21 1.85 3.19
N GLY A 142 -28.18 1.40 2.41
CA GLY A 142 -28.88 2.22 1.41
C GLY A 142 -28.26 2.25 0.01
N LEU A 143 -27.25 1.44 -0.28
CA LEU A 143 -26.78 1.23 -1.65
C LEU A 143 -27.45 0.00 -2.25
N GLU A 144 -28.32 0.18 -3.27
CA GLU A 144 -28.92 -0.94 -4.02
C GLU A 144 -27.85 -1.78 -4.76
N LYS A 145 -26.74 -1.15 -5.08
CA LYS A 145 -25.54 -1.82 -5.63
C LYS A 145 -24.30 -1.28 -4.96
N VAL A 146 -23.67 -2.10 -4.17
CA VAL A 146 -22.40 -1.80 -3.52
C VAL A 146 -21.37 -1.41 -4.58
N GLY A 147 -20.65 -0.33 -4.34
CA GLY A 147 -19.60 0.15 -5.24
C GLY A 147 -20.04 0.55 -6.65
N GLY A 148 -21.33 0.83 -6.87
CA GLY A 148 -21.85 1.22 -8.19
C GLY A 148 -21.84 0.10 -9.23
N GLY A 149 -21.73 -1.18 -8.80
CA GLY A 149 -21.66 -2.35 -9.67
C GLY A 149 -20.26 -2.58 -10.29
N SER A 150 -19.21 -2.02 -9.70
CA SER A 150 -17.83 -2.36 -10.07
C SER A 150 -17.55 -3.84 -9.74
N LYS A 151 -16.81 -4.50 -10.63
CA LYS A 151 -16.43 -5.92 -10.47
C LYS A 151 -15.56 -6.22 -9.23
N ASP A 152 -14.96 -5.18 -8.64
CA ASP A 152 -14.10 -5.30 -7.46
C ASP A 152 -14.91 -5.44 -6.16
N TYR A 153 -16.26 -5.33 -6.22
CA TYR A 153 -17.12 -5.45 -5.05
C TYR A 153 -17.82 -6.80 -5.00
N ILE A 154 -17.80 -7.41 -3.83
CA ILE A 154 -18.57 -8.60 -3.50
C ILE A 154 -19.77 -8.20 -2.64
N ASP A 155 -20.87 -8.94 -2.77
CA ASP A 155 -22.13 -8.60 -2.10
C ASP A 155 -22.19 -9.14 -0.66
N LEU A 156 -21.51 -10.26 -0.40
CA LEU A 156 -21.53 -10.97 0.89
C LEU A 156 -20.11 -11.39 1.29
N PHE A 157 -19.89 -11.49 2.60
CA PHE A 157 -18.68 -12.10 3.13
C PHE A 157 -18.65 -13.60 2.75
N PRO A 158 -17.48 -14.15 2.35
CA PRO A 158 -17.36 -15.59 2.03
C PRO A 158 -17.80 -16.47 3.20
N GLU A 159 -18.76 -17.37 2.97
CA GLU A 159 -19.30 -18.26 4.00
C GLU A 159 -18.56 -19.60 4.10
N ALA A 160 -17.87 -19.99 3.01
CA ALA A 160 -17.09 -21.22 2.96
C ALA A 160 -15.61 -20.92 3.12
N ILE A 161 -14.90 -21.79 3.84
CA ILE A 161 -13.45 -21.67 4.03
C ILE A 161 -12.70 -21.76 2.69
N GLU A 162 -13.21 -22.53 1.74
CA GLU A 162 -12.63 -22.69 0.41
C GLU A 162 -12.63 -21.38 -0.38
N ASP A 163 -13.70 -20.58 -0.25
CA ASP A 163 -13.81 -19.27 -0.91
C ASP A 163 -12.91 -18.25 -0.22
N LEU A 164 -12.91 -18.25 1.12
CA LEU A 164 -12.04 -17.36 1.91
C LEU A 164 -10.56 -17.71 1.72
N ALA A 165 -10.23 -18.99 1.57
CA ALA A 165 -8.89 -19.52 1.33
C ALA A 165 -8.26 -19.07 0.00
N THR A 166 -9.04 -18.44 -0.87
CA THR A 166 -8.50 -17.85 -2.09
C THR A 166 -7.76 -16.53 -1.84
N TYR A 167 -7.95 -15.91 -0.67
CA TYR A 167 -7.33 -14.62 -0.34
C TYR A 167 -6.00 -14.78 0.40
N ASP A 168 -4.98 -14.08 -0.08
CA ASP A 168 -3.65 -14.04 0.55
C ASP A 168 -3.60 -13.04 1.71
N VAL A 169 -4.41 -11.97 1.64
CA VAL A 169 -4.46 -10.94 2.68
C VAL A 169 -5.89 -10.44 2.87
N VAL A 170 -6.29 -10.27 4.12
CA VAL A 170 -7.57 -9.67 4.51
C VAL A 170 -7.32 -8.39 5.30
N PHE A 171 -7.92 -7.28 4.87
CA PHE A 171 -7.96 -6.01 5.61
C PHE A 171 -9.33 -5.88 6.27
N LEU A 172 -9.34 -5.80 7.59
CA LEU A 172 -10.53 -5.48 8.38
C LEU A 172 -10.50 -4.00 8.76
N GLY A 173 -11.37 -3.23 8.15
CA GLY A 173 -11.59 -1.83 8.46
C GLY A 173 -12.36 -1.64 9.77
N ASP A 174 -13.13 -0.55 9.88
CA ASP A 174 -13.97 -0.30 11.06
C ASP A 174 -15.25 -1.15 11.03
N VAL A 175 -15.10 -2.45 11.15
CA VAL A 175 -16.16 -3.48 11.13
C VAL A 175 -16.17 -4.27 12.43
N GLY A 176 -17.31 -4.83 12.77
CA GLY A 176 -17.50 -5.63 13.98
C GLY A 176 -18.69 -6.56 13.88
N LEU A 177 -19.12 -7.12 15.03
CA LEU A 177 -20.32 -7.96 15.13
C LEU A 177 -21.61 -7.12 15.11
N ASP A 178 -21.51 -5.83 15.42
CA ASP A 178 -22.67 -4.92 15.44
C ASP A 178 -23.18 -4.65 14.04
N ASP A 179 -24.46 -4.31 13.95
CA ASP A 179 -25.15 -3.97 12.68
C ASP A 179 -25.10 -5.09 11.61
N GLU A 180 -25.03 -6.34 12.03
CA GLU A 180 -25.03 -7.53 11.15
C GLU A 180 -23.88 -7.51 10.10
N GLN A 181 -22.71 -6.99 10.48
CA GLN A 181 -21.57 -6.87 9.56
C GLN A 181 -20.76 -8.17 9.49
N LEU A 182 -20.29 -8.64 10.64
CA LEU A 182 -19.61 -9.92 10.77
C LEU A 182 -20.37 -10.82 11.77
N THR A 183 -20.18 -12.11 11.65
CA THR A 183 -20.66 -13.10 12.63
C THR A 183 -19.50 -13.74 13.37
N GLU A 184 -19.78 -14.38 14.52
CA GLU A 184 -18.78 -15.16 15.25
C GLU A 184 -18.19 -16.28 14.40
N GLU A 185 -19.02 -16.95 13.59
CA GLU A 185 -18.58 -18.01 12.67
C GLU A 185 -17.60 -17.46 11.60
N GLN A 186 -17.84 -16.27 11.10
CA GLN A 186 -16.92 -15.61 10.14
C GLN A 186 -15.60 -15.21 10.81
N CYS A 187 -15.62 -14.83 12.08
CA CYS A 187 -14.40 -14.60 12.85
C CYS A 187 -13.59 -15.90 13.04
N GLU A 188 -14.25 -17.02 13.30
CA GLU A 188 -13.59 -18.35 13.37
C GLU A 188 -13.00 -18.76 12.01
N LEU A 189 -13.71 -18.52 10.90
CA LEU A 189 -13.20 -18.78 9.56
C LEU A 189 -11.96 -17.96 9.25
N LEU A 190 -11.96 -16.67 9.61
CA LEU A 190 -10.80 -15.78 9.45
C LEU A 190 -9.61 -16.28 10.28
N LYS A 191 -9.82 -16.65 11.54
CA LYS A 191 -8.77 -17.25 12.37
C LYS A 191 -8.19 -18.49 11.73
N GLY A 192 -9.04 -19.39 11.26
CA GLY A 192 -8.63 -20.61 10.57
C GLY A 192 -7.79 -20.31 9.31
N LEU A 193 -8.18 -19.31 8.51
CA LEU A 193 -7.41 -18.86 7.36
C LEU A 193 -5.99 -18.44 7.74
N ILE A 194 -5.84 -17.61 8.77
CA ILE A 194 -4.54 -17.11 9.20
C ILE A 194 -3.65 -18.21 9.76
N GLU A 195 -4.20 -19.05 10.65
CA GLU A 195 -3.43 -20.09 11.33
C GLU A 195 -3.05 -21.27 10.42
N GLN A 196 -3.90 -21.63 9.45
CA GLN A 196 -3.69 -22.81 8.62
C GLN A 196 -3.03 -22.53 7.28
N GLN A 197 -3.23 -21.32 6.70
CA GLN A 197 -2.70 -20.95 5.40
C GLN A 197 -1.60 -19.87 5.46
N ALA A 198 -1.34 -19.30 6.65
CA ALA A 198 -0.42 -18.19 6.82
C ALA A 198 -0.77 -16.95 5.95
N SER A 199 -2.07 -16.74 5.67
CA SER A 199 -2.55 -15.52 5.05
C SER A 199 -2.36 -14.32 5.97
N GLY A 200 -2.22 -13.12 5.40
CA GLY A 200 -2.08 -11.90 6.18
C GLY A 200 -3.42 -11.37 6.71
N LEU A 201 -3.45 -10.87 7.94
CA LEU A 201 -4.59 -10.14 8.50
C LEU A 201 -4.16 -8.76 8.96
N VAL A 202 -4.86 -7.72 8.52
CA VAL A 202 -4.58 -6.32 8.88
C VAL A 202 -5.81 -5.70 9.52
N PHE A 203 -5.68 -5.25 10.77
CA PHE A 203 -6.70 -4.49 11.47
C PHE A 203 -6.51 -2.99 11.22
N MET A 204 -7.54 -2.32 10.73
CA MET A 204 -7.57 -0.87 10.50
C MET A 204 -8.74 -0.24 11.26
N PRO A 205 -8.64 -0.07 12.58
CA PRO A 205 -9.71 0.52 13.38
C PRO A 205 -10.10 1.91 12.88
N GLY A 206 -11.32 2.33 13.21
CA GLY A 206 -11.85 3.62 12.79
C GLY A 206 -12.61 4.34 13.90
N LEU A 207 -13.14 5.50 13.55
CA LEU A 207 -13.83 6.42 14.47
C LEU A 207 -15.09 5.84 15.13
N GLN A 208 -15.72 4.84 14.50
CA GLN A 208 -16.92 4.23 15.06
C GLN A 208 -16.61 3.17 16.12
N GLY A 209 -15.35 2.73 16.20
CA GLY A 209 -14.88 1.79 17.22
C GLY A 209 -15.51 0.40 17.11
N ARG A 210 -15.99 0.00 15.92
CA ARG A 210 -16.72 -1.26 15.71
C ARG A 210 -15.87 -2.48 16.01
N GLN A 211 -14.55 -2.40 15.82
CA GLN A 211 -13.61 -3.48 16.12
C GLN A 211 -13.55 -3.88 17.61
N PHE A 212 -14.11 -3.05 18.53
CA PHE A 212 -14.21 -3.44 19.93
C PHE A 212 -15.08 -4.67 20.14
N SER A 213 -16.14 -4.86 19.34
CA SER A 213 -16.97 -6.06 19.41
C SER A 213 -16.27 -7.35 18.96
N LEU A 214 -15.08 -7.25 18.35
CA LEU A 214 -14.26 -8.39 17.98
C LEU A 214 -13.37 -8.90 19.12
N GLN A 215 -13.27 -8.19 20.25
CA GLN A 215 -12.41 -8.57 21.38
C GLN A 215 -12.87 -9.85 22.08
N ASP A 216 -14.18 -10.14 22.05
CA ASP A 216 -14.73 -11.38 22.62
C ASP A 216 -14.86 -12.52 21.58
N THR A 217 -14.21 -12.37 20.42
CA THR A 217 -14.26 -13.37 19.35
C THR A 217 -12.92 -14.09 19.17
N ALA A 218 -12.89 -15.05 18.27
CA ALA A 218 -11.67 -15.75 17.86
C ALA A 218 -10.55 -14.80 17.33
N LEU A 219 -10.91 -13.61 16.85
CA LEU A 219 -9.95 -12.64 16.32
C LEU A 219 -9.17 -11.88 17.39
N GLU A 220 -9.60 -11.94 18.66
CA GLU A 220 -8.87 -11.28 19.75
C GLU A 220 -7.42 -11.78 19.85
N GLU A 221 -7.21 -13.08 19.71
CA GLU A 221 -5.87 -13.68 19.79
C GLU A 221 -4.93 -13.19 18.69
N LEU A 222 -5.49 -12.89 17.50
CA LEU A 222 -4.74 -12.41 16.35
C LEU A 222 -4.47 -10.90 16.40
N ASN A 223 -5.23 -10.14 17.19
CA ASN A 223 -4.99 -8.71 17.32
C ASN A 223 -3.70 -8.44 18.10
N PRO A 224 -2.68 -7.78 17.53
CA PRO A 224 -1.38 -7.61 18.17
C PRO A 224 -1.36 -6.54 19.28
N VAL A 225 -2.51 -5.88 19.54
CA VAL A 225 -2.58 -4.76 20.48
C VAL A 225 -3.67 -4.95 21.54
N VAL A 226 -3.50 -4.27 22.67
CA VAL A 226 -4.54 -4.08 23.69
C VAL A 226 -5.13 -2.69 23.48
N MET A 227 -6.43 -2.62 23.30
CA MET A 227 -7.18 -1.38 23.09
C MET A 227 -7.80 -0.86 24.38
N ASP A 228 -8.04 0.45 24.45
CA ASP A 228 -8.71 1.11 25.58
C ASP A 228 -10.22 1.12 25.36
N GLU A 229 -10.93 0.23 26.05
CA GLU A 229 -12.40 0.11 25.96
C GLU A 229 -13.14 1.37 26.45
N SER A 230 -12.49 2.20 27.24
CA SER A 230 -13.09 3.46 27.71
C SER A 230 -13.15 4.54 26.62
N GLN A 231 -12.46 4.32 25.49
CA GLN A 231 -12.34 5.28 24.38
C GLN A 231 -12.62 4.63 23.03
N PRO A 232 -13.78 4.00 22.82
CA PRO A 232 -14.05 3.23 21.60
C PRO A 232 -13.92 4.05 20.30
N GLY A 233 -14.19 5.36 20.35
CA GLY A 233 -14.03 6.27 19.21
C GLY A 233 -12.59 6.74 18.93
N GLY A 234 -11.62 6.22 19.71
CA GLY A 234 -10.22 6.62 19.58
C GLY A 234 -9.92 8.03 20.12
N TRP A 235 -8.74 8.50 19.81
CA TRP A 235 -8.24 9.79 20.28
C TRP A 235 -8.16 10.78 19.14
N GLY A 236 -8.81 11.93 19.30
CA GLY A 236 -8.73 13.05 18.37
C GLY A 236 -7.94 14.22 18.93
N SER A 237 -7.20 14.92 18.09
CA SER A 237 -6.47 16.13 18.47
C SER A 237 -6.62 17.22 17.39
N ARG A 238 -6.61 18.50 17.84
CA ARG A 238 -6.52 19.65 16.92
C ARG A 238 -5.11 19.85 16.39
N THR A 239 -4.10 19.41 17.14
CA THR A 239 -2.70 19.38 16.71
C THR A 239 -2.45 18.05 16.03
N ALA A 240 -1.87 18.10 14.85
CA ALA A 240 -1.53 16.87 14.12
C ALA A 240 -0.44 16.10 14.87
N GLY A 241 -0.66 14.79 15.03
CA GLY A 241 0.36 13.85 15.47
C GLY A 241 1.20 13.36 14.30
N HIS A 242 2.39 12.88 14.56
CA HIS A 242 3.29 12.32 13.55
C HIS A 242 3.76 10.93 13.93
N PHE A 243 4.17 10.15 12.94
CA PHE A 243 4.80 8.86 13.14
C PHE A 243 6.27 9.04 13.53
N GLU A 244 6.76 8.18 14.40
CA GLU A 244 8.19 7.98 14.65
C GLU A 244 8.51 6.50 14.53
N LEU A 245 9.42 6.15 13.62
CA LEU A 245 9.86 4.77 13.45
C LEU A 245 10.68 4.31 14.65
N THR A 246 10.34 3.14 15.19
CA THR A 246 11.18 2.44 16.15
C THR A 246 12.43 1.88 15.48
N GLU A 247 13.37 1.35 16.25
CA GLU A 247 14.53 0.63 15.70
C GLU A 247 14.08 -0.58 14.83
N ARG A 248 13.03 -1.30 15.27
CA ARG A 248 12.42 -2.38 14.49
C ARG A 248 11.81 -1.86 13.20
N GLY A 249 11.06 -0.75 13.28
CA GLY A 249 10.46 -0.11 12.11
C GLY A 249 11.49 0.35 11.08
N ARG A 250 12.64 0.89 11.50
CA ARG A 250 13.68 1.31 10.54
C ARG A 250 14.27 0.16 9.71
N ASN A 251 14.19 -1.06 10.23
CA ASN A 251 14.74 -2.27 9.61
C ASN A 251 13.68 -3.18 8.98
N SER A 252 12.39 -2.82 9.06
CA SER A 252 11.29 -3.63 8.53
C SER A 252 10.99 -3.30 7.07
N LEU A 253 10.69 -4.32 6.27
CA LEU A 253 10.19 -4.14 4.90
C LEU A 253 8.83 -3.47 4.85
N LEU A 254 7.99 -3.65 5.89
CA LEU A 254 6.65 -3.05 5.96
C LEU A 254 6.65 -1.52 6.09
N THR A 255 7.78 -0.95 6.48
CA THR A 255 7.97 0.49 6.66
C THR A 255 8.98 1.06 5.67
N LYS A 256 9.37 0.29 4.67
CA LYS A 256 10.32 0.73 3.66
C LYS A 256 9.61 1.58 2.59
N LEU A 257 9.80 2.90 2.64
CA LEU A 257 9.29 3.88 1.66
C LEU A 257 10.41 4.45 0.75
N ALA A 258 11.68 4.22 1.10
CA ALA A 258 12.85 4.63 0.32
C ALA A 258 13.95 3.57 0.39
N ASP A 259 14.92 3.65 -0.52
CA ASP A 259 15.97 2.64 -0.66
C ASP A 259 17.04 2.72 0.42
N SER A 260 17.46 3.92 0.82
CA SER A 260 18.39 4.10 1.92
C SER A 260 17.70 4.24 3.26
N GLY A 261 18.33 3.80 4.34
CA GLY A 261 17.76 3.89 5.69
C GLY A 261 17.55 5.33 6.16
N ASP A 262 18.49 6.23 5.85
CA ASP A 262 18.41 7.65 6.25
C ASP A 262 17.31 8.37 5.48
N GLU A 263 17.21 8.13 4.17
CA GLU A 263 16.15 8.67 3.33
C GLU A 263 14.78 8.15 3.76
N ASN A 264 14.67 6.86 4.09
CA ASN A 264 13.44 6.26 4.60
C ASN A 264 12.95 6.96 5.87
N VAL A 265 13.85 7.25 6.81
CA VAL A 265 13.50 7.99 8.04
C VAL A 265 13.00 9.40 7.68
N GLN A 266 13.67 10.10 6.77
CA GLN A 266 13.25 11.43 6.33
C GLN A 266 11.86 11.41 5.67
N VAL A 267 11.58 10.42 4.80
CA VAL A 267 10.25 10.26 4.19
C VAL A 267 9.17 10.07 5.26
N TRP A 268 9.43 9.28 6.31
CA TRP A 268 8.49 9.10 7.42
C TRP A 268 8.27 10.37 8.23
N GLU A 269 9.31 11.18 8.45
CA GLU A 269 9.23 12.46 9.15
C GLU A 269 8.45 13.50 8.34
N ASP A 270 8.54 13.45 7.00
CA ASP A 270 7.87 14.37 6.08
C ASP A 270 6.42 13.96 5.77
N LEU A 271 5.95 12.80 6.25
CA LEU A 271 4.56 12.38 6.08
C LEU A 271 3.59 13.40 6.70
N PRO A 272 2.44 13.65 6.06
CA PRO A 272 1.39 14.47 6.66
C PRO A 272 1.00 13.96 8.05
N GLY A 273 0.83 14.87 8.98
CA GLY A 273 0.35 14.52 10.31
C GLY A 273 -1.10 14.03 10.30
N PHE A 274 -1.45 13.26 11.30
CA PHE A 274 -2.81 12.73 11.53
C PHE A 274 -3.47 13.41 12.73
N GLN A 275 -4.79 13.53 12.71
CA GLN A 275 -5.58 14.15 13.77
C GLN A 275 -6.41 13.14 14.58
N TRP A 276 -6.36 11.88 14.19
CA TRP A 276 -7.03 10.78 14.88
C TRP A 276 -6.12 9.55 14.90
N TYR A 277 -6.18 8.79 15.99
CA TYR A 277 -5.53 7.50 16.10
C TYR A 277 -6.33 6.54 16.98
N ALA A 278 -6.14 5.25 16.74
CA ALA A 278 -6.83 4.20 17.48
C ALA A 278 -6.43 4.21 18.96
N PRO A 279 -7.33 3.84 19.87
CA PRO A 279 -7.10 3.87 21.30
C PRO A 279 -6.28 2.66 21.78
N VAL A 280 -5.07 2.53 21.27
CA VAL A 280 -4.16 1.44 21.64
C VAL A 280 -3.44 1.79 22.93
N VAL A 281 -3.57 0.91 23.93
CA VAL A 281 -2.88 1.03 25.24
C VAL A 281 -1.43 0.57 25.10
N ARG A 282 -1.21 -0.61 24.51
CA ARG A 282 0.11 -1.22 24.33
C ARG A 282 0.06 -2.36 23.30
N ALA A 283 1.21 -2.76 22.82
CA ALA A 283 1.35 -4.02 22.10
C ALA A 283 1.23 -5.23 23.04
N LYS A 284 0.71 -6.35 22.54
CA LYS A 284 0.70 -7.63 23.24
C LYS A 284 2.11 -8.24 23.29
N ALA A 285 2.31 -9.20 24.21
CA ALA A 285 3.57 -9.92 24.29
C ALA A 285 3.83 -10.70 23.00
N GLY A 286 5.03 -10.53 22.43
CA GLY A 286 5.42 -11.14 21.16
C GLY A 286 5.17 -10.27 19.93
N ALA A 287 4.35 -9.22 20.03
CA ALA A 287 4.13 -8.28 18.96
C ALA A 287 5.31 -7.28 18.83
N GLU A 288 5.61 -6.86 17.61
CA GLU A 288 6.65 -5.89 17.31
C GLU A 288 6.04 -4.53 16.97
N VAL A 289 6.49 -3.48 17.67
CA VAL A 289 6.07 -2.10 17.38
C VAL A 289 7.00 -1.51 16.33
N LEU A 290 6.46 -1.16 15.16
CA LEU A 290 7.21 -0.59 14.05
C LEU A 290 7.19 0.95 14.05
N ALA A 291 6.05 1.55 14.43
CA ALA A 291 5.94 3.00 14.55
C ALA A 291 5.13 3.38 15.79
N VAL A 292 5.50 4.51 16.38
CA VAL A 292 4.86 5.09 17.56
C VAL A 292 4.44 6.53 17.28
N HIS A 293 3.58 7.07 18.15
CA HIS A 293 3.25 8.49 18.14
C HIS A 293 4.45 9.32 18.61
N SER A 294 4.83 10.35 17.86
CA SER A 294 6.01 11.17 18.13
C SER A 294 6.00 11.88 19.51
N GLU A 295 4.82 12.21 20.02
CA GLU A 295 4.67 13.00 21.27
C GLU A 295 3.91 12.27 22.36
N MET A 296 2.87 11.48 22.00
CA MET A 296 1.96 10.92 22.98
C MET A 296 2.52 9.64 23.61
N SER A 297 2.34 9.53 24.91
CA SER A 297 2.78 8.38 25.71
C SER A 297 1.80 8.08 26.85
N ASN A 298 1.85 6.86 27.34
CA ASN A 298 1.15 6.40 28.53
C ASN A 298 2.10 5.69 29.50
N GLN A 299 1.57 5.00 30.51
CA GLN A 299 2.38 4.27 31.50
C GLN A 299 3.24 3.13 30.89
N TYR A 300 2.97 2.70 29.65
CA TYR A 300 3.71 1.64 28.96
C TYR A 300 4.73 2.19 27.95
N GLY A 301 4.82 3.50 27.80
CA GLY A 301 5.71 4.17 26.87
C GLY A 301 4.97 4.97 25.80
N ARG A 302 5.63 5.21 24.65
CA ARG A 302 4.99 5.89 23.51
C ARG A 302 3.88 5.06 22.92
N LEU A 303 2.80 5.72 22.47
CA LEU A 303 1.62 5.03 21.94
C LEU A 303 1.95 4.32 20.61
N PRO A 304 1.70 3.01 20.51
CA PRO A 304 1.91 2.25 19.27
C PRO A 304 0.93 2.68 18.19
N LEU A 305 1.42 2.83 16.96
CA LEU A 305 0.61 3.19 15.79
C LEU A 305 0.66 2.13 14.68
N LEU A 306 1.81 1.46 14.52
CA LEU A 306 1.97 0.35 13.60
C LEU A 306 2.61 -0.82 14.36
N VAL A 307 1.90 -1.94 14.41
CA VAL A 307 2.27 -3.12 15.21
C VAL A 307 2.07 -4.39 14.38
N THR A 308 3.00 -5.32 14.48
CA THR A 308 2.93 -6.64 13.83
C THR A 308 3.12 -7.77 14.83
#